data_705274b5d3e68109215ebd07cf6ffe10
#
_entry.id   705274b5d3e68109215ebd07cf6ffe10
#
_cell.length_a   1.000
_cell.length_b   1.000
_cell.length_c   1.000
_cell.angle_alpha   90.00
_cell.angle_beta   90.00
_cell.angle_gamma   90.00
#
_symmetry.space_group_name_H-M   'P 1'
#
loop_
_entity.id
_entity.type
_entity.pdbx_description
1 polymer ?
#
loop_
_entity_poly.entity_id
_entity_poly.type
_entity_poly.pdbx_seq_one_letter_code
_entity_poly.pdbx_strand_id
1 'polypeptide(L)'
;MKTLFPLIVTLFSVSVSSSLYGHGIIPEFVPTDKNRLIVFPDTRRYKTLVLDPHTHSTFSDGHVWPTVRISEALRDGLDAIAITEHLEWQPHLADIGHPDRNRAFEIADDANSKNNLIVIPGAEITRTAPASHINAIFISDANKLLKNLVPADPS
;
A
#
# COMPACT_ATOMS: atom_id res chain seq x y z
N MET A 1 16.48 -29.77 72.61
CA MET A 1 15.59 -29.93 71.43
C MET A 1 15.73 -28.68 70.56
N LYS A 2 16.40 -28.76 69.39
CA LYS A 2 16.54 -27.65 68.44
C LYS A 2 15.56 -27.92 67.32
N THR A 3 14.54 -27.12 67.21
CA THR A 3 13.56 -27.17 66.12
C THR A 3 14.13 -26.46 64.88
N LEU A 4 14.40 -27.25 63.84
CA LEU A 4 14.74 -26.73 62.50
C LEU A 4 13.45 -26.30 61.78
N PHE A 5 13.33 -25.03 61.41
CA PHE A 5 12.28 -24.56 60.48
C PHE A 5 12.77 -24.77 59.05
N PRO A 6 11.98 -25.38 58.16
CA PRO A 6 12.36 -25.43 56.76
C PRO A 6 12.07 -24.10 56.07
N LEU A 7 13.09 -23.53 55.41
CA LEU A 7 13.00 -22.38 54.55
C LEU A 7 12.39 -22.80 53.20
N ILE A 8 11.13 -22.46 52.98
CA ILE A 8 10.48 -22.65 51.66
C ILE A 8 10.91 -21.51 50.75
N VAL A 9 11.81 -21.80 49.80
CA VAL A 9 12.15 -20.86 48.70
C VAL A 9 11.18 -21.07 47.57
N THR A 10 10.25 -20.15 47.40
CA THR A 10 9.32 -20.13 46.25
C THR A 10 10.02 -19.47 45.06
N LEU A 11 10.45 -20.29 44.09
CA LEU A 11 10.93 -19.77 42.81
C LEU A 11 9.75 -19.25 42.00
N PHE A 12 9.66 -17.96 41.82
CA PHE A 12 8.77 -17.31 40.84
C PHE A 12 9.45 -17.38 39.47
N SER A 13 8.98 -18.32 38.61
CA SER A 13 9.37 -18.34 37.21
C SER A 13 8.59 -17.26 36.46
N VAL A 14 9.21 -16.14 36.15
CA VAL A 14 8.66 -15.16 35.22
C VAL A 14 8.90 -15.68 33.81
N SER A 15 7.86 -16.26 33.22
CA SER A 15 7.86 -16.60 31.80
C SER A 15 7.71 -15.33 30.99
N VAL A 16 8.82 -14.79 30.49
CA VAL A 16 8.80 -13.72 29.47
C VAL A 16 8.46 -14.41 28.14
N SER A 17 7.20 -14.35 27.74
CA SER A 17 6.77 -14.73 26.40
C SER A 17 7.28 -13.65 25.43
N SER A 18 8.49 -13.81 24.92
CA SER A 18 8.93 -13.05 23.75
C SER A 18 8.15 -13.58 22.54
N SER A 19 7.14 -12.84 22.10
CA SER A 19 6.51 -13.08 20.81
C SER A 19 7.57 -12.80 19.75
N LEU A 20 8.23 -13.87 19.28
CA LEU A 20 9.09 -13.83 18.11
C LEU A 20 8.18 -13.61 16.89
N TYR A 21 7.96 -12.36 16.52
CA TYR A 21 7.39 -12.03 15.22
C TYR A 21 8.47 -12.31 14.18
N GLY A 22 8.47 -13.53 13.65
CA GLY A 22 9.39 -13.97 12.59
C GLY A 22 9.05 -13.44 11.21
N HIS A 23 8.04 -12.55 11.12
CA HIS A 23 7.65 -11.88 9.88
C HIS A 23 8.11 -10.44 9.96
N GLY A 24 8.78 -9.97 8.91
CA GLY A 24 9.14 -8.56 8.78
C GLY A 24 7.89 -7.69 8.90
N ILE A 25 7.70 -7.09 10.08
CA ILE A 25 6.70 -6.05 10.25
C ILE A 25 7.27 -4.83 9.54
N ILE A 26 6.56 -4.33 8.54
CA ILE A 26 6.83 -2.97 8.07
C ILE A 26 6.52 -2.07 9.27
N PRO A 27 7.50 -1.42 9.89
CA PRO A 27 7.24 -0.59 11.05
C PRO A 27 6.22 0.47 10.66
N GLU A 28 5.26 0.72 11.56
CA GLU A 28 4.33 1.83 11.40
C GLU A 28 5.18 3.08 11.16
N PHE A 29 5.07 3.66 9.96
CA PHE A 29 5.95 4.72 9.53
C PHE A 29 5.61 6.00 10.31
N VAL A 30 6.54 6.48 11.12
CA VAL A 30 6.48 7.83 11.70
C VAL A 30 7.28 8.74 10.77
N PRO A 31 6.68 9.79 10.20
CA PRO A 31 7.42 10.77 9.41
C PRO A 31 8.51 11.39 10.29
N THR A 32 9.77 11.04 10.03
CA THR A 32 10.89 11.47 10.86
C THR A 32 11.56 12.74 10.33
N ASP A 33 11.24 13.16 9.12
CA ASP A 33 11.87 14.35 8.51
C ASP A 33 10.83 15.31 7.94
N LYS A 34 10.60 16.41 8.67
CA LYS A 34 9.75 17.51 8.23
C LYS A 34 10.26 18.19 6.94
N ASN A 35 11.53 17.98 6.57
CA ASN A 35 12.11 18.57 5.37
C ASN A 35 11.70 17.84 4.08
N ARG A 36 11.05 16.69 4.18
CA ARG A 36 10.54 15.93 3.03
C ARG A 36 9.10 16.27 2.67
N LEU A 37 8.40 17.01 3.53
CA LEU A 37 7.03 17.41 3.24
C LEU A 37 6.99 18.38 2.06
N ILE A 38 6.26 18.02 1.03
CA ILE A 38 5.96 18.89 -0.08
C ILE A 38 4.82 19.82 0.35
N VAL A 39 5.10 21.10 0.46
CA VAL A 39 4.12 22.09 0.91
C VAL A 39 3.98 23.20 -0.13
N PHE A 40 2.78 23.36 -0.63
CA PHE A 40 2.41 24.48 -1.48
C PHE A 40 1.41 25.40 -0.77
N PRO A 41 1.47 26.71 -0.97
CA PRO A 41 0.50 27.62 -0.36
C PRO A 41 -0.90 27.44 -0.94
N ASP A 42 -1.89 27.58 -0.09
CA ASP A 42 -3.28 27.65 -0.52
C ASP A 42 -3.52 28.90 -1.40
N THR A 43 -4.46 28.78 -2.31
CA THR A 43 -4.95 29.96 -3.04
C THR A 43 -5.99 30.69 -2.20
N ARG A 44 -6.38 31.89 -2.65
CA ARG A 44 -7.38 32.70 -1.92
C ARG A 44 -8.73 31.99 -1.73
N ARG A 45 -9.07 31.00 -2.57
CA ARG A 45 -10.39 30.34 -2.59
C ARG A 45 -10.33 28.83 -2.44
N TYR A 46 -9.16 28.23 -2.61
CA TYR A 46 -9.00 26.77 -2.68
C TYR A 46 -7.81 26.32 -1.85
N LYS A 47 -7.96 25.17 -1.23
CA LYS A 47 -6.83 24.44 -0.66
C LYS A 47 -6.01 23.78 -1.77
N THR A 48 -4.71 23.83 -1.61
CA THR A 48 -3.79 23.11 -2.46
C THR A 48 -3.62 21.69 -1.91
N LEU A 49 -3.81 20.69 -2.76
CA LEU A 49 -3.58 19.29 -2.42
C LEU A 49 -2.36 18.79 -3.18
N VAL A 50 -1.55 17.98 -2.51
CA VAL A 50 -0.41 17.28 -3.12
C VAL A 50 -0.86 15.87 -3.44
N LEU A 51 -0.85 15.52 -4.72
CA LEU A 51 -1.39 14.26 -5.24
C LEU A 51 -0.35 13.56 -6.11
N ASP A 52 -0.18 12.24 -5.89
CA ASP A 52 0.40 11.34 -6.89
C ASP A 52 -0.73 10.59 -7.61
N PRO A 53 -1.04 10.94 -8.87
CA PRO A 53 -2.16 10.36 -9.61
C PRO A 53 -1.82 9.07 -10.36
N HIS A 54 -0.58 8.54 -10.25
CA HIS A 54 -0.11 7.43 -11.04
C HIS A 54 0.94 6.60 -10.31
N THR A 55 0.52 5.49 -9.71
CA THR A 55 1.44 4.58 -9.01
C THR A 55 1.17 3.12 -9.34
N HIS A 56 2.25 2.34 -9.32
CA HIS A 56 2.23 0.89 -9.52
C HIS A 56 2.81 0.15 -8.33
N SER A 57 2.33 -1.06 -8.14
CA SER A 57 2.86 -2.01 -7.16
C SER A 57 3.29 -3.31 -7.83
N THR A 58 3.62 -4.31 -7.04
CA THR A 58 3.93 -5.67 -7.54
C THR A 58 2.73 -6.37 -8.20
N PHE A 59 1.55 -5.78 -8.17
CA PHE A 59 0.38 -6.28 -8.93
C PHE A 59 0.45 -5.96 -10.42
N SER A 60 1.35 -5.04 -10.84
CA SER A 60 1.78 -4.87 -12.22
C SER A 60 3.30 -4.81 -12.29
N ASP A 61 3.92 -3.76 -12.76
CA ASP A 61 5.36 -3.65 -12.97
C ASP A 61 6.11 -2.91 -11.85
N GLY A 62 5.41 -2.47 -10.81
CA GLY A 62 6.03 -1.88 -9.62
C GLY A 62 6.82 -2.91 -8.80
N HIS A 63 7.74 -2.43 -7.98
CA HIS A 63 8.67 -3.27 -7.22
C HIS A 63 8.33 -3.37 -5.73
N VAL A 64 7.23 -2.76 -5.29
CA VAL A 64 6.84 -2.75 -3.87
C VAL A 64 5.38 -3.17 -3.69
N TRP A 65 5.08 -3.69 -2.52
CA TRP A 65 3.71 -4.08 -2.16
C TRP A 65 2.82 -2.83 -1.97
N PRO A 66 1.49 -2.91 -2.21
CA PRO A 66 0.61 -1.74 -2.12
C PRO A 66 0.67 -0.98 -0.78
N THR A 67 0.87 -1.69 0.35
CA THR A 67 1.00 -1.05 1.66
C THR A 67 2.25 -0.15 1.76
N VAL A 68 3.31 -0.47 1.01
CA VAL A 68 4.53 0.34 0.95
C VAL A 68 4.25 1.66 0.24
N ARG A 69 3.42 1.66 -0.82
CA ARG A 69 2.99 2.89 -1.51
C ARG A 69 2.27 3.85 -0.55
N ILE A 70 1.43 3.32 0.33
CA ILE A 70 0.77 4.12 1.37
C ILE A 70 1.80 4.70 2.34
N SER A 71 2.77 3.90 2.78
CA SER A 71 3.83 4.37 3.68
C SER A 71 4.69 5.46 3.03
N GLU A 72 5.00 5.34 1.74
CA GLU A 72 5.73 6.34 0.96
C GLU A 72 4.94 7.64 0.84
N ALA A 73 3.66 7.56 0.48
CA ALA A 73 2.77 8.71 0.37
C ALA A 73 2.64 9.49 1.69
N LEU A 74 2.46 8.76 2.81
CA LEU A 74 2.39 9.36 4.15
C LEU A 74 3.72 10.02 4.54
N ARG A 75 4.85 9.37 4.26
CA ARG A 75 6.19 9.90 4.54
C ARG A 75 6.46 11.19 3.78
N ASP A 76 6.04 11.25 2.54
CA ASP A 76 6.30 12.40 1.67
C ASP A 76 5.22 13.50 1.81
N GLY A 77 4.20 13.26 2.66
CA GLY A 77 3.17 14.24 3.02
C GLY A 77 2.16 14.47 1.90
N LEU A 78 1.84 13.44 1.14
CA LEU A 78 0.79 13.52 0.13
C LEU A 78 -0.59 13.63 0.79
N ASP A 79 -1.49 14.37 0.18
CA ASP A 79 -2.91 14.42 0.55
C ASP A 79 -3.69 13.29 -0.12
N ALA A 80 -3.23 12.85 -1.31
CA ALA A 80 -3.87 11.77 -2.06
C ALA A 80 -2.87 10.95 -2.89
N ILE A 81 -3.21 9.68 -3.14
CA ILE A 81 -2.47 8.78 -4.03
C ILE A 81 -3.46 7.95 -4.85
N ALA A 82 -3.19 7.74 -6.13
CA ALA A 82 -3.96 6.83 -6.97
C ALA A 82 -3.21 5.51 -7.16
N ILE A 83 -3.91 4.39 -6.98
CA ILE A 83 -3.41 3.04 -7.28
C ILE A 83 -3.87 2.69 -8.69
N THR A 84 -2.93 2.66 -9.64
CA THR A 84 -3.21 2.59 -11.08
C THR A 84 -2.45 1.47 -11.77
N GLU A 85 -2.63 0.24 -11.29
CA GLU A 85 -1.99 -0.94 -11.87
C GLU A 85 -2.33 -1.09 -13.35
N HIS A 86 -1.38 -1.61 -14.15
CA HIS A 86 -1.67 -2.01 -15.53
C HIS A 86 -2.79 -3.05 -15.57
N LEU A 87 -3.78 -2.85 -16.43
CA LEU A 87 -4.89 -3.79 -16.59
C LEU A 87 -4.47 -5.05 -17.34
N GLU A 88 -3.76 -4.87 -18.45
CA GLU A 88 -3.42 -5.95 -19.37
C GLU A 88 -2.05 -6.55 -19.11
N TRP A 89 -1.14 -5.76 -18.56
CA TRP A 89 0.25 -6.16 -18.38
C TRP A 89 0.59 -6.38 -16.90
N GLN A 90 0.88 -7.63 -16.57
CA GLN A 90 1.23 -8.06 -15.22
C GLN A 90 2.47 -8.95 -15.28
N PRO A 91 3.68 -8.39 -15.30
CA PRO A 91 4.92 -9.15 -15.45
C PRO A 91 5.17 -10.14 -14.31
N HIS A 92 4.59 -9.91 -13.12
CA HIS A 92 4.71 -10.79 -11.96
C HIS A 92 3.56 -11.80 -11.81
N LEU A 93 2.73 -11.97 -12.84
CA LEU A 93 1.52 -12.80 -12.78
C LEU A 93 1.78 -14.26 -12.39
N ALA A 94 2.96 -14.80 -12.75
CA ALA A 94 3.33 -16.17 -12.39
C ALA A 94 3.51 -16.37 -10.87
N ASP A 95 3.92 -15.34 -10.17
CA ASP A 95 4.24 -15.38 -8.74
C ASP A 95 3.16 -14.67 -7.90
N ILE A 96 2.57 -13.59 -8.43
CA ILE A 96 1.57 -12.76 -7.76
C ILE A 96 0.32 -12.69 -8.62
N GLY A 97 -0.30 -13.86 -8.85
CA GLY A 97 -1.52 -13.94 -9.63
C GLY A 97 -2.75 -13.57 -8.80
N HIS A 98 -3.47 -12.53 -9.21
CA HIS A 98 -4.78 -12.23 -8.65
C HIS A 98 -5.77 -11.85 -9.77
N PRO A 99 -6.95 -12.52 -9.84
CA PRO A 99 -7.90 -12.28 -10.92
C PRO A 99 -8.60 -10.91 -10.81
N ASP A 100 -8.71 -10.38 -9.60
CA ASP A 100 -9.39 -9.11 -9.34
C ASP A 100 -8.43 -7.93 -9.50
N ARG A 101 -8.73 -7.05 -10.45
CA ARG A 101 -7.94 -5.85 -10.75
C ARG A 101 -8.10 -4.72 -9.71
N ASN A 102 -9.06 -4.85 -8.81
CA ASN A 102 -9.20 -3.90 -7.70
C ASN A 102 -8.31 -4.27 -6.50
N ARG A 103 -7.70 -5.47 -6.49
CA ARG A 103 -7.04 -6.00 -5.29
C ARG A 103 -5.92 -5.13 -4.75
N ALA A 104 -5.10 -4.54 -5.59
CA ALA A 104 -4.03 -3.63 -5.16
C ALA A 104 -4.59 -2.40 -4.44
N PHE A 105 -5.66 -1.81 -4.98
CA PHE A 105 -6.37 -0.71 -4.35
C PHE A 105 -6.94 -1.12 -2.98
N GLU A 106 -7.62 -2.25 -2.88
CA GLU A 106 -8.20 -2.73 -1.61
C GLU A 106 -7.13 -2.88 -0.52
N ILE A 107 -5.98 -3.47 -0.85
CA ILE A 107 -4.86 -3.62 0.09
C ILE A 107 -4.33 -2.25 0.53
N ALA A 108 -4.21 -1.31 -0.40
CA ALA A 108 -3.74 0.04 -0.10
C ALA A 108 -4.75 0.80 0.79
N ASP A 109 -6.03 0.71 0.48
CA ASP A 109 -7.10 1.38 1.23
C ASP A 109 -7.23 0.81 2.66
N ASP A 110 -7.16 -0.50 2.82
CA ASP A 110 -7.12 -1.17 4.13
C ASP A 110 -5.93 -0.69 4.97
N ALA A 111 -4.74 -0.58 4.36
CA ALA A 111 -3.54 -0.08 5.04
C ALA A 111 -3.66 1.39 5.46
N ASN A 112 -4.50 2.17 4.77
CA ASN A 112 -4.76 3.57 5.06
C ASN A 112 -5.82 3.80 6.14
N SER A 113 -6.50 2.78 6.63
CA SER A 113 -7.70 2.86 7.47
C SER A 113 -7.58 3.72 8.74
N LYS A 114 -6.36 4.01 9.19
CA LYS A 114 -6.06 4.86 10.36
C LYS A 114 -5.49 6.24 10.01
N ASN A 115 -5.38 6.57 8.74
CA ASN A 115 -4.76 7.80 8.27
C ASN A 115 -5.76 8.66 7.50
N ASN A 116 -5.40 9.91 7.23
CA ASN A 116 -6.22 10.87 6.48
C ASN A 116 -5.81 10.97 5.00
N LEU A 117 -4.96 10.08 4.50
CA LEU A 117 -4.59 10.04 3.09
C LEU A 117 -5.80 9.61 2.25
N ILE A 118 -6.04 10.26 1.14
CA ILE A 118 -7.08 9.86 0.18
C ILE A 118 -6.48 8.82 -0.76
N VAL A 119 -6.97 7.58 -0.72
CA VAL A 119 -6.59 6.53 -1.67
C VAL A 119 -7.60 6.48 -2.81
N ILE A 120 -7.14 6.71 -4.03
CA ILE A 120 -7.99 6.82 -5.21
C ILE A 120 -7.93 5.50 -5.99
N PRO A 121 -9.08 4.84 -6.24
CA PRO A 121 -9.12 3.66 -7.10
C PRO A 121 -8.88 4.06 -8.56
N GLY A 122 -7.97 3.33 -9.21
CA GLY A 122 -7.61 3.58 -10.59
C GLY A 122 -7.14 2.33 -11.32
N ALA A 123 -6.80 2.52 -12.58
CA ALA A 123 -6.14 1.53 -13.41
C ALA A 123 -5.44 2.21 -14.58
N GLU A 124 -4.35 1.63 -15.05
CA GLU A 124 -3.73 2.05 -16.31
C GLU A 124 -4.13 1.10 -17.44
N ILE A 125 -4.78 1.67 -18.44
CA ILE A 125 -5.12 0.98 -19.70
C ILE A 125 -3.88 1.00 -20.57
N THR A 126 -3.28 -0.17 -20.77
CA THR A 126 -2.02 -0.32 -21.50
C THR A 126 -2.29 -0.77 -22.92
N ARG A 127 -1.86 0.01 -23.88
CA ARG A 127 -2.04 -0.24 -25.30
C ARG A 127 -0.74 -0.08 -26.08
N THR A 128 -0.60 -0.85 -27.13
CA THR A 128 0.46 -0.61 -28.11
C THR A 128 0.23 0.70 -28.85
N ALA A 129 1.33 1.28 -29.37
CA ALA A 129 1.23 2.48 -30.20
C ALA A 129 0.19 2.28 -31.35
N PRO A 130 -0.59 3.31 -31.68
CA PRO A 130 -0.49 4.70 -31.25
C PRO A 130 -1.32 5.05 -29.98
N ALA A 131 -2.09 4.09 -29.41
CA ALA A 131 -3.02 4.37 -28.33
C ALA A 131 -2.32 4.68 -26.98
N SER A 132 -1.08 4.18 -26.77
CA SER A 132 -0.27 4.45 -25.59
C SER A 132 -0.93 4.03 -24.26
N HIS A 133 -0.49 4.59 -23.15
CA HIS A 133 -1.00 4.34 -21.82
C HIS A 133 -1.98 5.43 -21.38
N ILE A 134 -3.06 5.04 -20.75
CA ILE A 134 -4.11 5.97 -20.31
C ILE A 134 -4.48 5.65 -18.86
N ASN A 135 -4.34 6.62 -17.96
CA ASN A 135 -4.80 6.48 -16.60
C ASN A 135 -6.30 6.74 -16.48
N ALA A 136 -7.01 5.80 -15.89
CA ALA A 136 -8.37 5.94 -15.42
C ALA A 136 -8.36 6.01 -13.89
N ILE A 137 -8.75 7.12 -13.31
CA ILE A 137 -8.84 7.32 -11.86
C ILE A 137 -10.28 7.59 -11.43
N PHE A 138 -10.59 7.41 -10.14
CA PHE A 138 -11.95 7.47 -9.59
C PHE A 138 -12.90 6.45 -10.19
N ILE A 139 -12.39 5.29 -10.58
CA ILE A 139 -13.20 4.20 -11.12
C ILE A 139 -13.77 3.34 -9.99
N SER A 140 -14.98 2.85 -10.16
CA SER A 140 -15.62 1.99 -9.16
C SER A 140 -15.25 0.51 -9.29
N ASP A 141 -14.74 0.08 -10.44
CA ASP A 141 -14.41 -1.32 -10.71
C ASP A 141 -13.52 -1.45 -11.95
N ALA A 142 -12.24 -1.72 -11.73
CA ALA A 142 -11.24 -1.90 -12.79
C ALA A 142 -11.52 -3.12 -13.67
N ASN A 143 -12.17 -4.17 -13.15
CA ASN A 143 -12.50 -5.36 -13.94
C ASN A 143 -13.50 -5.07 -15.08
N LYS A 144 -14.34 -4.05 -14.94
CA LYS A 144 -15.26 -3.65 -16.01
C LYS A 144 -14.54 -3.07 -17.20
N LEU A 145 -13.43 -2.39 -16.97
CA LEU A 145 -12.60 -1.87 -18.06
C LEU A 145 -11.95 -3.02 -18.84
N LEU A 146 -11.46 -4.03 -18.15
CA LEU A 146 -10.83 -5.19 -18.78
C LEU A 146 -11.78 -5.94 -19.72
N LYS A 147 -13.04 -6.12 -19.35
CA LYS A 147 -14.05 -6.83 -20.15
C LYS A 147 -14.35 -6.16 -21.49
N ASN A 148 -14.18 -4.86 -21.59
CA ASN A 148 -14.46 -4.07 -22.79
C ASN A 148 -13.23 -3.86 -23.67
N LEU A 149 -12.09 -4.41 -23.28
CA LEU A 149 -10.86 -4.27 -24.02
C LEU A 149 -10.72 -5.45 -25.01
N VAL A 150 -10.50 -5.14 -26.27
CA VAL A 150 -10.04 -6.15 -27.22
C VAL A 150 -8.67 -6.64 -26.71
N PRO A 151 -8.44 -7.96 -26.62
CA PRO A 151 -7.16 -8.47 -26.19
C PRO A 151 -6.02 -7.79 -26.97
N ALA A 152 -4.98 -7.31 -26.27
CA ALA A 152 -3.76 -6.91 -26.95
C ALA A 152 -3.28 -8.12 -27.75
N ASP A 153 -2.96 -7.92 -29.01
CA ASP A 153 -2.37 -8.97 -29.86
C ASP A 153 -1.08 -9.44 -29.19
N PRO A 154 -0.93 -10.73 -28.86
CA PRO A 154 0.24 -11.25 -28.18
C PRO A 154 1.48 -11.37 -29.09
N SER A 155 1.55 -10.64 -30.19
CA SER A 155 2.68 -10.65 -31.10
C SER A 155 3.93 -9.95 -30.58
#